data_3de7369714d9a8e62aa02daafd0b71cd
#
_entry.id   3de7369714d9a8e62aa02daafd0b71cd
#
_cell.length_a   1.000
_cell.length_b   1.000
_cell.length_c   1.000
_cell.angle_alpha   90.00
_cell.angle_beta   90.00
_cell.angle_gamma   90.00
#
_symmetry.space_group_name_H-M   'P 1'
#
loop_
_entity.id
_entity.type
_entity.pdbx_description
1 polymer ?
#
loop_
_entity_poly.entity_id
_entity_poly.type
_entity_poly.pdbx_seq_one_letter_code
_entity_poly.pdbx_strand_id
1 'polypeptide(L)'
;MYIKGKFVSGQELDEVKEVRNSCGLEVSDVDDNMAIHVVAYCVDEETKPVATGRLRFDGEEYSIDALCRRPEETDDYTDFVLKMLIYQAVQHGAKQITGLCELTQVALYKRNRFTLVEENGNKYIMKLENAAVHHCCN
;
A
#
# COMPACT_ATOMS: atom_id res chain seq x y z
N MET A 1 -5.85 -7.41 -18.53
CA MET A 1 -4.72 -6.52 -18.22
C MET A 1 -3.85 -7.16 -17.15
N TYR A 2 -2.56 -7.19 -17.37
CA TYR A 2 -1.63 -7.71 -16.38
C TYR A 2 -1.00 -6.56 -15.62
N ILE A 3 -0.87 -6.75 -14.31
CA ILE A 3 -0.20 -5.79 -13.45
C ILE A 3 1.04 -6.49 -12.90
N LYS A 4 2.18 -5.85 -13.04
CA LYS A 4 3.44 -6.35 -12.50
C LYS A 4 3.84 -5.48 -11.31
N GLY A 5 4.32 -6.11 -10.25
CA GLY A 5 4.78 -5.38 -9.08
C GLY A 5 6.11 -5.87 -8.59
N LYS A 6 6.81 -5.01 -7.87
CA LYS A 6 8.04 -5.40 -7.19
C LYS A 6 8.12 -4.75 -5.83
N PHE A 7 8.83 -5.40 -4.92
CA PHE A 7 9.13 -4.85 -3.61
C PHE A 7 10.43 -4.07 -3.69
N VAL A 8 10.46 -2.89 -3.09
CA VAL A 8 11.68 -2.08 -2.97
C VAL A 8 11.85 -1.63 -1.53
N SER A 9 13.11 -1.45 -1.13
CA SER A 9 13.43 -1.02 0.23
C SER A 9 14.76 -0.27 0.24
N GLY A 10 15.09 0.30 1.39
CA GLY A 10 16.34 1.02 1.55
C GLY A 10 16.39 2.30 0.74
N GLN A 11 17.40 2.43 -0.12
CA GLN A 11 17.65 3.66 -0.87
C GLN A 11 17.13 3.64 -2.31
N GLU A 12 16.49 2.55 -2.72
CA GLU A 12 15.99 2.40 -4.09
C GLU A 12 14.56 2.91 -4.24
N LEU A 13 14.35 4.18 -3.92
CA LEU A 13 13.00 4.77 -3.83
C LEU A 13 12.67 5.74 -4.96
N ASP A 14 13.49 5.81 -6.02
CA ASP A 14 13.26 6.76 -7.11
C ASP A 14 11.88 6.61 -7.75
N GLU A 15 11.49 5.37 -8.04
CA GLU A 15 10.19 5.12 -8.66
C GLU A 15 9.03 5.37 -7.70
N VAL A 16 9.22 5.08 -6.41
CA VAL A 16 8.24 5.41 -5.39
C VAL A 16 7.98 6.90 -5.36
N LYS A 17 9.06 7.69 -5.35
CA LYS A 17 8.97 9.15 -5.32
C LYS A 17 8.35 9.70 -6.59
N GLU A 18 8.64 9.10 -7.73
CA GLU A 18 8.06 9.50 -9.00
C GLU A 18 6.53 9.37 -8.99
N VAL A 19 6.01 8.25 -8.51
CA VAL A 19 4.58 8.03 -8.41
C VAL A 19 3.95 9.00 -7.42
N ARG A 20 4.55 9.17 -6.24
CA ARG A 20 4.05 10.09 -5.22
C ARG A 20 3.98 11.52 -5.73
N ASN A 21 5.00 11.95 -6.44
CA ASN A 21 5.03 13.30 -7.02
C ASN A 21 3.89 13.49 -8.03
N SER A 22 3.55 12.44 -8.78
CA SER A 22 2.49 12.53 -9.79
C SER A 22 1.11 12.77 -9.17
N CYS A 23 0.90 12.38 -7.92
CA CYS A 23 -0.38 12.54 -7.23
C CYS A 23 -0.32 13.53 -6.06
N GLY A 24 0.80 14.22 -5.89
CA GLY A 24 0.94 15.24 -4.84
C GLY A 24 1.06 14.70 -3.42
N LEU A 25 1.46 13.45 -3.28
CA LEU A 25 1.60 12.83 -1.96
C LEU A 25 3.01 13.05 -1.39
N GLU A 26 3.07 13.66 -0.22
CA GLU A 26 4.34 13.86 0.50
C GLU A 26 4.42 12.93 1.70
N VAL A 27 5.57 12.30 1.89
CA VAL A 27 5.83 11.41 3.01
C VAL A 27 7.27 11.59 3.49
N SER A 28 7.48 11.31 4.77
CA SER A 28 8.79 11.45 5.40
C SER A 28 9.81 10.47 4.82
N ASP A 29 10.98 10.97 4.42
CA ASP A 29 12.08 10.15 3.91
C ASP A 29 12.66 9.23 4.98
N VAL A 30 12.61 9.65 6.24
CA VAL A 30 13.15 8.85 7.34
C VAL A 30 12.37 7.54 7.47
N ASP A 31 11.04 7.63 7.43
CA ASP A 31 10.20 6.45 7.53
C ASP A 31 10.32 5.57 6.29
N ASP A 32 10.55 6.18 5.13
CA ASP A 32 10.69 5.44 3.87
C ASP A 32 11.87 4.50 3.87
N ASN A 33 13.01 4.93 4.42
CA ASN A 33 14.21 4.11 4.42
C ASN A 33 14.08 2.85 5.27
N MET A 34 13.14 2.83 6.21
CA MET A 34 12.93 1.71 7.12
C MET A 34 11.71 0.87 6.72
N ALA A 35 11.08 1.19 5.62
CA ALA A 35 9.85 0.54 5.19
C ALA A 35 10.07 -0.34 3.97
N ILE A 36 9.08 -1.18 3.69
CA ILE A 36 8.99 -1.94 2.45
C ILE A 36 7.96 -1.24 1.57
N HIS A 37 8.30 -1.04 0.31
CA HIS A 37 7.42 -0.42 -0.65
C HIS A 37 7.07 -1.40 -1.76
N VAL A 38 5.92 -1.22 -2.38
CA VAL A 38 5.55 -1.91 -3.59
C VAL A 38 5.43 -0.88 -4.69
N VAL A 39 5.98 -1.20 -5.86
CA VAL A 39 5.79 -0.39 -7.07
C VAL A 39 5.10 -1.27 -8.08
N ALA A 40 4.02 -0.77 -8.65
CA ALA A 40 3.25 -1.48 -9.68
C ALA A 40 3.46 -0.84 -11.04
N TYR A 41 3.45 -1.68 -12.07
CA TYR A 41 3.66 -1.30 -13.47
C TYR A 41 2.58 -1.91 -14.34
N CYS A 42 2.24 -1.21 -15.42
CA CYS A 42 1.49 -1.83 -16.50
C CYS A 42 2.47 -2.70 -17.30
N VAL A 43 2.10 -3.92 -17.63
CA VAL A 43 2.98 -4.84 -18.35
C VAL A 43 3.42 -4.28 -19.72
N ASP A 44 2.54 -3.53 -20.35
CA ASP A 44 2.84 -2.95 -21.66
C ASP A 44 3.81 -1.78 -21.60
N GLU A 45 4.01 -1.22 -20.40
CA GLU A 45 4.93 -0.11 -20.16
C GLU A 45 5.73 -0.36 -18.89
N GLU A 46 6.55 -1.41 -18.89
CA GLU A 46 7.29 -1.87 -17.70
C GLU A 46 8.23 -0.84 -17.08
N THR A 47 8.61 0.17 -17.85
CA THR A 47 9.53 1.20 -17.39
C THR A 47 8.80 2.35 -16.66
N LYS A 48 7.46 2.34 -16.70
CA LYS A 48 6.69 3.41 -16.08
C LYS A 48 5.99 2.91 -14.83
N PRO A 49 6.43 3.34 -13.63
CA PRO A 49 5.72 2.99 -12.41
C PRO A 49 4.39 3.73 -12.36
N VAL A 50 3.31 3.04 -11.98
CA VAL A 50 1.96 3.61 -12.02
C VAL A 50 1.31 3.73 -10.64
N ALA A 51 1.74 2.92 -9.67
CA ALA A 51 1.18 2.97 -8.32
C ALA A 51 2.22 2.53 -7.31
N THR A 52 2.04 2.93 -6.06
CA THR A 52 2.92 2.54 -4.96
C THR A 52 2.17 2.56 -3.64
N GLY A 53 2.74 1.92 -2.64
CA GLY A 53 2.27 1.91 -1.27
C GLY A 53 3.38 1.49 -0.35
N ARG A 54 3.20 1.71 0.95
CA ARG A 54 4.23 1.50 1.94
C ARG A 54 3.75 0.60 3.07
N LEU A 55 4.60 -0.35 3.47
CA LEU A 55 4.40 -1.17 4.66
C LEU A 55 5.46 -0.79 5.69
N ARG A 56 5.00 -0.37 6.86
CA ARG A 56 5.88 -0.07 7.99
C ARG A 56 5.65 -1.07 9.10
N PHE A 57 6.72 -1.39 9.82
CA PHE A 57 6.60 -2.22 11.02
C PHE A 57 7.34 -1.59 12.19
N ASP A 58 6.72 -1.70 13.35
CA ASP A 58 7.30 -1.27 14.61
C ASP A 58 7.00 -2.39 15.62
N GLY A 59 7.98 -3.25 15.84
CA GLY A 59 7.78 -4.44 16.64
C GLY A 59 6.78 -5.38 15.97
N GLU A 60 5.66 -5.62 16.62
CA GLU A 60 4.59 -6.48 16.09
C GLU A 60 3.49 -5.69 15.38
N GLU A 61 3.63 -4.38 15.31
CA GLU A 61 2.63 -3.53 14.65
C GLU A 61 2.99 -3.32 13.19
N TYR A 62 2.02 -3.57 12.33
CA TYR A 62 2.16 -3.43 10.88
C TYR A 62 1.17 -2.39 10.38
N SER A 63 1.64 -1.46 9.57
CA SER A 63 0.81 -0.38 9.03
C SER A 63 1.03 -0.26 7.53
N ILE A 64 -0.05 -0.10 6.78
CA ILE A 64 -0.01 0.18 5.35
C ILE A 64 -0.51 1.60 5.15
N ASP A 65 0.26 2.40 4.41
CA ASP A 65 -0.10 3.76 4.09
C ASP A 65 0.53 4.21 2.78
N ALA A 66 0.42 5.51 2.49
CA ALA A 66 1.02 6.11 1.29
C ALA A 66 0.63 5.39 0.00
N LEU A 67 -0.58 4.82 -0.03
CA LEU A 67 -1.11 4.14 -1.21
C LEU A 67 -1.55 5.20 -2.21
N CYS A 68 -0.97 5.18 -3.40
CA CYS A 68 -1.33 6.15 -4.43
C CYS A 68 -1.07 5.61 -5.82
N ARG A 69 -1.70 6.23 -6.79
CA ARG A 69 -1.53 5.91 -8.21
C ARG A 69 -1.46 7.19 -9.01
N ARG A 70 -0.92 7.09 -10.21
CA ARG A 70 -0.97 8.23 -11.13
C ARG A 70 -2.43 8.59 -11.40
N PRO A 71 -2.78 9.87 -11.49
CA PRO A 71 -4.18 10.30 -11.65
C PRO A 71 -4.89 9.70 -12.87
N GLU A 72 -4.15 9.43 -13.93
CA GLU A 72 -4.71 8.86 -15.17
C GLU A 72 -4.95 7.36 -15.09
N GLU A 73 -4.47 6.69 -14.04
CA GLU A 73 -4.59 5.24 -13.88
C GLU A 73 -5.83 4.85 -13.06
N THR A 74 -6.15 3.56 -13.03
CA THR A 74 -7.34 3.06 -12.32
C THR A 74 -7.00 2.50 -10.93
N ASP A 75 -8.02 2.31 -10.12
CA ASP A 75 -7.87 1.74 -8.78
C ASP A 75 -7.44 0.28 -8.79
N ASP A 76 -7.45 -0.40 -9.94
CA ASP A 76 -6.93 -1.77 -10.04
C ASP A 76 -5.47 -1.85 -9.61
N TYR A 77 -4.70 -0.81 -9.92
CA TYR A 77 -3.28 -0.76 -9.54
C TYR A 77 -3.10 -0.59 -8.04
N THR A 78 -3.87 0.29 -7.41
CA THR A 78 -3.79 0.46 -5.96
C THR A 78 -4.31 -0.77 -5.23
N ASP A 79 -5.34 -1.41 -5.76
CA ASP A 79 -5.85 -2.67 -5.21
C ASP A 79 -4.75 -3.75 -5.23
N PHE A 80 -4.06 -3.86 -6.35
CA PHE A 80 -2.95 -4.80 -6.50
C PHE A 80 -1.83 -4.50 -5.50
N VAL A 81 -1.45 -3.22 -5.38
CA VAL A 81 -0.41 -2.79 -4.42
C VAL A 81 -0.82 -3.15 -3.00
N LEU A 82 -2.06 -2.85 -2.63
CA LEU A 82 -2.57 -3.17 -1.29
C LEU A 82 -2.48 -4.67 -1.01
N LYS A 83 -2.89 -5.51 -1.95
CA LYS A 83 -2.80 -6.97 -1.81
C LYS A 83 -1.37 -7.45 -1.64
N MET A 84 -0.42 -6.88 -2.38
CA MET A 84 0.98 -7.25 -2.24
C MET A 84 1.53 -6.85 -0.86
N LEU A 85 1.15 -5.69 -0.36
CA LEU A 85 1.57 -5.23 0.96
C LEU A 85 0.98 -6.11 2.07
N ILE A 86 -0.28 -6.50 1.95
CA ILE A 86 -0.90 -7.43 2.90
C ILE A 86 -0.15 -8.76 2.89
N TYR A 87 0.12 -9.29 1.70
CA TYR A 87 0.87 -10.53 1.56
C TYR A 87 2.22 -10.44 2.28
N GLN A 88 2.95 -9.36 2.05
CA GLN A 88 4.27 -9.17 2.65
C GLN A 88 4.17 -9.09 4.18
N ALA A 89 3.18 -8.38 4.71
CA ALA A 89 2.96 -8.29 6.15
C ALA A 89 2.69 -9.68 6.75
N VAL A 90 1.84 -10.47 6.10
CA VAL A 90 1.52 -11.83 6.54
C VAL A 90 2.77 -12.72 6.53
N GLN A 91 3.64 -12.58 5.51
CA GLN A 91 4.88 -13.33 5.43
C GLN A 91 5.83 -12.96 6.58
N HIS A 92 5.74 -11.75 7.10
CA HIS A 92 6.51 -11.32 8.27
C HIS A 92 5.85 -11.69 9.60
N GLY A 93 4.70 -12.35 9.56
CA GLY A 93 4.02 -12.82 10.76
C GLY A 93 2.91 -11.92 11.28
N ALA A 94 2.46 -10.95 10.50
CA ALA A 94 1.39 -10.05 10.93
C ALA A 94 0.09 -10.82 11.16
N LYS A 95 -0.53 -10.59 12.31
CA LYS A 95 -1.85 -11.13 12.62
C LYS A 95 -2.92 -10.09 12.34
N GLN A 96 -2.57 -8.83 12.48
CA GLN A 96 -3.44 -7.70 12.17
C GLN A 96 -2.62 -6.61 11.50
N ILE A 97 -3.28 -5.81 10.69
CA ILE A 97 -2.65 -4.73 9.93
C ILE A 97 -3.52 -3.49 10.05
N THR A 98 -2.88 -2.35 10.33
CA THR A 98 -3.54 -1.06 10.34
C THR A 98 -3.39 -0.42 8.96
N GLY A 99 -4.47 0.12 8.42
CA GLY A 99 -4.42 0.89 7.18
C GLY A 99 -4.68 2.36 7.49
N LEU A 100 -3.88 3.24 6.93
CA LEU A 100 -4.06 4.68 7.04
C LEU A 100 -4.37 5.22 5.65
N CYS A 101 -5.54 5.85 5.49
CA CYS A 101 -5.98 6.26 4.17
C CYS A 101 -6.84 7.52 4.19
N GLU A 102 -7.18 7.98 3.01
CA GLU A 102 -8.10 9.08 2.79
C GLU A 102 -9.49 8.53 2.48
N LEU A 103 -10.51 9.39 2.56
CA LEU A 103 -11.90 8.99 2.31
C LEU A 103 -12.07 8.24 0.99
N THR A 104 -11.41 8.71 -0.06
CA THR A 104 -11.51 8.09 -1.40
C THR A 104 -10.99 6.67 -1.46
N GLN A 105 -10.22 6.24 -0.45
CA GLN A 105 -9.61 4.91 -0.40
C GLN A 105 -10.32 3.95 0.56
N VAL A 106 -11.26 4.44 1.35
CA VAL A 106 -11.96 3.61 2.35
C VAL A 106 -12.61 2.38 1.70
N ALA A 107 -13.30 2.58 0.57
CA ALA A 107 -13.96 1.47 -0.13
C ALA A 107 -12.95 0.41 -0.60
N LEU A 108 -11.78 0.86 -1.06
CA LEU A 108 -10.71 -0.04 -1.51
C LEU A 108 -10.22 -0.92 -0.35
N TYR A 109 -9.96 -0.33 0.79
CA TYR A 109 -9.54 -1.07 1.98
C TYR A 109 -10.63 -2.05 2.44
N LYS A 110 -11.91 -1.62 2.42
CA LYS A 110 -13.03 -2.49 2.79
C LYS A 110 -13.16 -3.70 1.88
N ARG A 111 -12.90 -3.54 0.58
CA ARG A 111 -12.89 -4.68 -0.35
C ARG A 111 -11.83 -5.71 0.01
N ASN A 112 -10.78 -5.26 0.69
CA ASN A 112 -9.69 -6.12 1.13
C ASN A 112 -9.82 -6.51 2.60
N ARG A 113 -11.06 -6.51 3.11
CA ARG A 113 -11.43 -7.04 4.43
C ARG A 113 -11.04 -6.14 5.61
N PHE A 114 -10.61 -4.92 5.36
CA PHE A 114 -10.40 -3.96 6.43
C PHE A 114 -11.74 -3.41 6.91
N THR A 115 -11.80 -3.06 8.19
CA THR A 115 -12.95 -2.35 8.78
C THR A 115 -12.51 -0.97 9.23
N LEU A 116 -13.42 -0.01 9.20
CA LEU A 116 -13.14 1.34 9.66
C LEU A 116 -13.14 1.34 11.18
N VAL A 117 -12.06 1.84 11.79
CA VAL A 117 -11.90 1.90 13.24
C VAL A 117 -12.06 3.32 13.75
N GLU A 118 -11.46 4.29 13.06
CA GLU A 118 -11.44 5.66 13.53
C GLU A 118 -11.35 6.63 12.36
N GLU A 119 -11.97 7.78 12.54
CA GLU A 119 -11.92 8.88 11.61
C GLU A 119 -11.32 10.09 12.33
N ASN A 120 -10.26 10.66 11.78
CA ASN A 120 -9.57 11.78 12.39
C ASN A 120 -9.27 12.84 11.34
N GLY A 121 -10.18 13.80 11.21
CA GLY A 121 -10.09 14.82 10.17
C GLY A 121 -10.24 14.21 8.79
N ASN A 122 -9.21 14.37 7.96
CA ASN A 122 -9.19 13.81 6.61
C ASN A 122 -8.55 12.41 6.56
N LYS A 123 -8.16 11.88 7.72
CA LYS A 123 -7.50 10.59 7.81
C LYS A 123 -8.45 9.54 8.35
N TYR A 124 -8.38 8.35 7.79
CA TYR A 124 -9.21 7.22 8.18
C TYR A 124 -8.31 6.07 8.60
N ILE A 125 -8.60 5.50 9.76
CA ILE A 125 -7.83 4.37 10.28
C ILE A 125 -8.66 3.11 10.07
N MET A 126 -8.10 2.19 9.32
CA MET A 126 -8.71 0.92 8.97
C MET A 126 -7.93 -0.20 9.66
N LYS A 127 -8.59 -1.33 9.88
CA LYS A 127 -7.93 -2.46 10.51
C LYS A 127 -8.33 -3.77 9.83
N LEU A 128 -7.34 -4.59 9.54
CA LEU A 128 -7.52 -5.95 9.06
C LEU A 128 -7.13 -6.89 10.19
N GLU A 129 -8.09 -7.62 10.73
CA GLU A 129 -7.85 -8.63 11.75
C GLU A 129 -7.76 -10.00 11.09
N ASN A 130 -7.02 -10.92 11.72
CA ASN A 130 -6.84 -12.28 11.21
C ASN A 130 -6.30 -12.28 9.77
N ALA A 131 -5.30 -11.43 9.53
CA ALA A 131 -4.77 -11.17 8.20
C ALA A 131 -4.37 -12.44 7.45
N ALA A 132 -3.72 -13.39 8.12
CA ALA A 132 -3.28 -14.63 7.50
C ALA A 132 -4.47 -15.46 6.99
N VAL A 133 -5.57 -15.51 7.74
CA VAL A 133 -6.76 -16.27 7.36
C VAL A 133 -7.40 -15.67 6.11
N HIS A 134 -7.59 -14.36 6.10
CA HIS A 134 -8.21 -13.68 4.97
C HIS A 134 -7.35 -13.76 3.72
N HIS A 135 -6.03 -13.69 3.89
CA HIS A 135 -5.11 -13.76 2.76
C HIS A 135 -5.07 -15.16 2.14
N CYS A 136 -5.06 -16.20 2.98
CA CYS A 136 -4.98 -17.59 2.53
C CYS A 136 -6.24 -18.04 1.79
N CYS A 137 -7.36 -17.37 1.95
CA CYS A 137 -8.62 -17.73 1.31
C CYS A 137 -8.74 -17.18 -0.11
N ASN A 138 -7.74 -16.49 -0.56
CA ASN A 138 -7.70 -15.96 -1.93
C ASN A 138 -7.01 -16.95 -2.87
#